data_d92db192cbc19ea77a983454b60c5dfd
#
_entry.id   d92db192cbc19ea77a983454b60c5dfd
#
_cell.length_a   1.000
_cell.length_b   1.000
_cell.length_c   1.000
_cell.angle_alpha   90.00
_cell.angle_beta   90.00
_cell.angle_gamma   90.00
#
_symmetry.space_group_name_H-M   'P 1'
#
loop_
_entity.id
_entity.type
_entity.pdbx_description
1 polymer ?
#
loop_
_entity_poly.entity_id
_entity_poly.type
_entity_poly.pdbx_seq_one_letter_code
_entity_poly.pdbx_strand_id
1 'polypeptide(L)'
;SKPEKTPEEVEKAKNDKSQYPLCPICYENVGFAGSDSKAGRQHLRAIPIFLNDEDWFFQYSPYSYFKEHLIAFSKEHRPMNIDKNTFVRLLDFVELFPHYFLGSNASLPIIGGSILAHEHYQGGAKVLPMFKQRGRSFQPSPKYPNVTVQILNWHNSVIRLTSKDRNQLLIAANE
;
A
#
# COMPACT_ATOMS: atom_id res chain seq x y z
N SER A 1 4.41 16.37 -8.72
CA SER A 1 4.53 16.77 -7.30
C SER A 1 3.14 17.08 -6.76
N LYS A 2 2.92 16.82 -5.49
CA LYS A 2 1.69 17.21 -4.80
C LYS A 2 1.67 18.75 -4.74
N PRO A 3 0.61 19.43 -5.21
CA PRO A 3 0.55 20.89 -5.13
C PRO A 3 0.62 21.32 -3.65
N GLU A 4 1.42 22.34 -3.38
CA GLU A 4 1.48 22.97 -2.06
C GLU A 4 0.17 23.71 -1.81
N LYS A 5 -0.37 23.57 -0.60
CA LYS A 5 -1.56 24.30 -0.20
C LYS A 5 -1.20 25.73 0.13
N THR A 6 -2.03 26.68 -0.32
CA THR A 6 -1.91 28.07 0.08
C THR A 6 -2.23 28.25 1.57
N PRO A 7 -1.74 29.33 2.23
CA PRO A 7 -2.11 29.64 3.62
C PRO A 7 -3.62 29.70 3.84
N GLU A 8 -4.37 30.24 2.88
CA GLU A 8 -5.82 30.35 2.92
C GLU A 8 -6.50 28.97 2.86
N GLU A 9 -6.01 28.04 2.03
CA GLU A 9 -6.49 26.66 1.95
C GLU A 9 -6.20 25.88 3.24
N VAL A 10 -5.06 26.18 3.89
CA VAL A 10 -4.73 25.59 5.20
C VAL A 10 -5.67 26.11 6.29
N GLU A 11 -5.99 27.41 6.28
CA GLU A 11 -6.91 28.04 7.23
C GLU A 11 -8.34 27.50 7.05
N LYS A 12 -8.84 27.42 5.80
CA LYS A 12 -10.14 26.81 5.49
C LYS A 12 -10.22 25.36 5.94
N ALA A 13 -9.15 24.58 5.72
CA ALA A 13 -9.10 23.18 6.15
C ALA A 13 -9.13 23.01 7.68
N LYS A 14 -8.57 23.96 8.44
CA LYS A 14 -8.63 23.96 9.92
C LYS A 14 -10.05 24.25 10.44
N ASN A 15 -10.80 25.07 9.72
CA ASN A 15 -12.14 25.50 10.10
C ASN A 15 -13.24 24.58 9.55
N ASP A 16 -12.91 23.61 8.69
CA ASP A 16 -13.87 22.67 8.14
C ASP A 16 -14.28 21.63 9.20
N LYS A 17 -15.51 21.77 9.67
CA LYS A 17 -16.13 20.82 10.59
C LYS A 17 -16.71 19.58 9.87
N SER A 18 -16.70 19.56 8.54
CA SER A 18 -17.15 18.41 7.77
C SER A 18 -16.17 17.26 7.89
N GLN A 19 -16.64 16.12 8.39
CA GLN A 19 -15.87 14.89 8.49
C GLN A 19 -16.08 13.96 7.28
N TYR A 20 -16.69 14.46 6.21
CA TYR A 20 -16.96 13.65 5.02
C TYR A 20 -16.29 14.25 3.77
N PRO A 21 -15.56 13.46 2.95
CA PRO A 21 -15.03 12.13 3.29
C PRO A 21 -14.04 12.19 4.48
N LEU A 22 -13.95 11.11 5.25
CA LEU A 22 -13.09 11.05 6.45
C LEU A 22 -11.61 11.25 6.11
N CYS A 23 -11.15 10.70 4.99
CA CYS A 23 -9.78 10.89 4.52
C CYS A 23 -9.71 10.87 2.97
N PRO A 24 -8.55 11.25 2.37
CA PRO A 24 -8.40 11.35 0.91
C PRO A 24 -8.52 10.05 0.12
N ILE A 25 -8.48 8.88 0.77
CA ILE A 25 -8.59 7.57 0.12
C ILE A 25 -9.87 6.80 0.46
N CYS A 26 -10.74 7.34 1.32
CA CYS A 26 -12.06 6.72 1.55
C CYS A 26 -12.84 6.57 0.24
N TYR A 27 -13.63 5.50 0.13
CA TYR A 27 -14.42 5.21 -1.07
C TYR A 27 -15.37 6.37 -1.46
N GLU A 28 -15.86 7.12 -0.48
CA GLU A 28 -16.70 8.29 -0.67
C GLU A 28 -16.04 9.42 -1.50
N ASN A 29 -14.73 9.33 -1.72
CA ASN A 29 -14.04 10.23 -2.66
C ASN A 29 -14.32 9.90 -4.12
N VAL A 30 -14.81 8.69 -4.44
CA VAL A 30 -15.15 8.31 -5.81
C VAL A 30 -16.35 9.13 -6.26
N GLY A 31 -16.13 10.01 -7.25
CA GLY A 31 -17.16 10.93 -7.74
C GLY A 31 -17.41 12.16 -6.86
N PHE A 32 -16.67 12.35 -5.76
CA PHE A 32 -16.83 13.50 -4.88
C PHE A 32 -16.53 14.82 -5.60
N ALA A 33 -17.50 15.72 -5.57
CA ALA A 33 -17.42 17.01 -6.27
C ALA A 33 -16.39 17.98 -5.64
N GLY A 34 -16.06 17.76 -4.38
CA GLY A 34 -15.22 18.66 -3.58
C GLY A 34 -16.05 19.53 -2.62
N SER A 35 -15.35 20.23 -1.76
CA SER A 35 -15.88 21.25 -0.86
C SER A 35 -14.88 22.40 -0.75
N ASP A 36 -15.20 23.43 0.02
CA ASP A 36 -14.28 24.58 0.23
C ASP A 36 -12.92 24.17 0.81
N SER A 37 -12.86 23.06 1.55
CA SER A 37 -11.64 22.56 2.22
C SER A 37 -11.08 21.28 1.62
N LYS A 38 -11.85 20.56 0.78
CA LYS A 38 -11.47 19.27 0.22
C LYS A 38 -11.56 19.27 -1.29
N ALA A 39 -10.46 18.92 -1.95
CA ALA A 39 -10.39 18.83 -3.41
C ALA A 39 -11.35 17.78 -3.96
N GLY A 40 -12.01 18.09 -5.08
CA GLY A 40 -12.85 17.14 -5.82
C GLY A 40 -12.07 15.94 -6.33
N ARG A 41 -12.77 14.82 -6.47
CA ARG A 41 -12.25 13.51 -6.91
C ARG A 41 -13.16 12.87 -7.96
N GLN A 42 -13.80 13.68 -8.80
CA GLN A 42 -14.82 13.24 -9.75
C GLN A 42 -14.32 12.20 -10.77
N HIS A 43 -13.03 12.20 -11.07
CA HIS A 43 -12.41 11.28 -12.02
C HIS A 43 -11.88 9.99 -11.40
N LEU A 44 -11.90 9.86 -10.08
CA LEU A 44 -11.50 8.60 -9.44
C LEU A 44 -12.49 7.49 -9.77
N ARG A 45 -11.93 6.32 -9.95
CA ARG A 45 -12.68 5.06 -10.07
C ARG A 45 -12.03 4.04 -9.17
N ALA A 46 -12.83 3.30 -8.44
CA ALA A 46 -12.37 2.22 -7.58
C ALA A 46 -13.14 0.95 -7.92
N ILE A 47 -12.43 -0.16 -8.01
CA ILE A 47 -12.97 -1.49 -8.24
C ILE A 47 -12.97 -2.26 -6.92
N PRO A 48 -14.07 -2.94 -6.57
CA PRO A 48 -14.09 -3.80 -5.40
C PRO A 48 -13.22 -5.04 -5.65
N ILE A 49 -12.43 -5.41 -4.66
CA ILE A 49 -11.61 -6.62 -4.62
C ILE A 49 -11.71 -7.26 -3.24
N PHE A 50 -11.33 -8.54 -3.12
CA PHE A 50 -11.26 -9.25 -1.85
C PHE A 50 -9.81 -9.59 -1.53
N LEU A 51 -9.34 -9.21 -0.33
CA LEU A 51 -8.02 -9.55 0.17
C LEU A 51 -8.17 -10.08 1.59
N ASN A 52 -7.68 -11.29 1.86
CA ASN A 52 -7.83 -11.97 3.15
C ASN A 52 -9.31 -12.05 3.62
N ASP A 53 -10.22 -12.40 2.68
CA ASP A 53 -11.67 -12.47 2.91
C ASP A 53 -12.32 -11.16 3.40
N GLU A 54 -11.66 -10.02 3.19
CA GLU A 54 -12.15 -8.69 3.52
C GLU A 54 -12.45 -7.88 2.26
N ASP A 55 -13.41 -6.96 2.36
CA ASP A 55 -13.73 -5.99 1.30
C ASP A 55 -12.63 -4.92 1.19
N TRP A 56 -12.04 -4.82 0.03
CA TRP A 56 -11.04 -3.82 -0.36
C TRP A 56 -11.41 -3.16 -1.67
N PHE A 57 -10.73 -2.07 -1.99
CA PHE A 57 -10.84 -1.40 -3.27
C PHE A 57 -9.48 -1.22 -3.92
N PHE A 58 -9.44 -1.34 -5.23
CA PHE A 58 -8.32 -0.98 -6.08
C PHE A 58 -8.65 0.31 -6.82
N GLN A 59 -7.74 1.27 -6.84
CA GLN A 59 -7.82 2.46 -7.68
C GLN A 59 -6.46 2.90 -8.18
N TYR A 60 -6.39 3.54 -9.36
CA TYR A 60 -5.19 4.25 -9.74
C TYR A 60 -5.04 5.53 -8.95
N SER A 61 -3.80 5.80 -8.52
CA SER A 61 -3.50 6.98 -7.73
C SER A 61 -3.63 8.24 -8.59
N PRO A 62 -4.29 9.30 -8.11
CA PRO A 62 -4.28 10.60 -8.78
C PRO A 62 -2.88 11.25 -8.79
N TYR A 63 -1.97 10.77 -7.95
CA TYR A 63 -0.57 11.20 -7.88
C TYR A 63 0.31 10.09 -8.43
N SER A 64 0.45 10.06 -9.75
CA SER A 64 1.21 9.03 -10.44
C SER A 64 2.72 9.28 -10.32
N TYR A 65 3.40 8.56 -9.43
CA TYR A 65 4.86 8.58 -9.34
C TYR A 65 5.53 7.77 -10.45
N PHE A 66 4.80 6.83 -11.04
CA PHE A 66 5.19 6.00 -12.18
C PHE A 66 3.93 5.48 -12.88
N LYS A 67 4.12 4.89 -14.05
CA LYS A 67 3.01 4.33 -14.85
C LYS A 67 2.25 3.29 -14.03
N GLU A 68 0.91 3.38 -14.05
CA GLU A 68 0.01 2.46 -13.35
C GLU A 68 0.23 2.42 -11.82
N HIS A 69 0.65 3.57 -11.24
CA HIS A 69 0.70 3.68 -9.79
C HIS A 69 -0.70 3.51 -9.20
N LEU A 70 -0.87 2.52 -8.33
CA LEU A 70 -2.14 2.13 -7.75
C LEU A 70 -2.13 2.20 -6.22
N ILE A 71 -3.33 2.26 -5.67
CA ILE A 71 -3.60 2.15 -4.25
C ILE A 71 -4.64 1.04 -4.07
N ALA A 72 -4.35 0.05 -3.22
CA ALA A 72 -5.33 -0.87 -2.67
C ALA A 72 -5.66 -0.40 -1.25
N PHE A 73 -6.93 -0.18 -0.93
CA PHE A 73 -7.34 0.35 0.36
C PHE A 73 -8.53 -0.40 0.94
N SER A 74 -8.55 -0.52 2.27
CA SER A 74 -9.64 -1.16 3.00
C SER A 74 -10.96 -0.40 2.77
N LYS A 75 -12.07 -1.14 2.63
CA LYS A 75 -13.40 -0.53 2.64
C LYS A 75 -13.69 0.16 3.96
N GLU A 76 -13.25 -0.44 5.05
CA GLU A 76 -13.36 0.13 6.38
C GLU A 76 -12.30 1.20 6.60
N HIS A 77 -12.70 2.37 7.13
CA HIS A 77 -11.77 3.40 7.56
C HIS A 77 -11.13 2.99 8.89
N ARG A 78 -10.03 2.26 8.82
CA ARG A 78 -9.26 1.79 9.96
C ARG A 78 -7.79 2.16 9.83
N PRO A 79 -7.07 2.38 10.95
CA PRO A 79 -5.66 2.76 10.90
C PRO A 79 -4.77 1.69 10.24
N MET A 80 -3.64 2.14 9.69
CA MET A 80 -2.57 1.25 9.24
C MET A 80 -2.11 0.35 10.37
N ASN A 81 -2.10 -0.96 10.12
CA ASN A 81 -1.53 -1.96 11.00
C ASN A 81 -0.71 -2.96 10.18
N ILE A 82 0.51 -3.25 10.62
CA ILE A 82 1.38 -4.24 9.98
C ILE A 82 1.41 -5.48 10.86
N ASP A 83 0.79 -6.53 10.37
CA ASP A 83 0.70 -7.83 11.03
C ASP A 83 0.80 -8.98 10.00
N LYS A 84 0.60 -10.21 10.45
CA LYS A 84 0.58 -11.39 9.58
C LYS A 84 -0.46 -11.29 8.45
N ASN A 85 -1.60 -10.64 8.69
CA ASN A 85 -2.65 -10.50 7.70
C ASN A 85 -2.25 -9.51 6.58
N THR A 86 -1.34 -8.58 6.87
CA THR A 86 -0.73 -7.73 5.84
C THR A 86 -0.07 -8.57 4.75
N PHE A 87 0.73 -9.56 5.11
CA PHE A 87 1.38 -10.43 4.12
C PHE A 87 0.37 -11.27 3.34
N VAL A 88 -0.70 -11.75 3.99
CA VAL A 88 -1.79 -12.46 3.30
C VAL A 88 -2.42 -11.57 2.25
N ARG A 89 -2.80 -10.34 2.60
CA ARG A 89 -3.41 -9.36 1.67
C ARG A 89 -2.50 -9.01 0.50
N LEU A 90 -1.20 -8.82 0.76
CA LEU A 90 -0.22 -8.52 -0.29
C LEU A 90 -0.10 -9.68 -1.28
N LEU A 91 -0.09 -10.92 -0.80
CA LEU A 91 -0.03 -12.12 -1.65
C LEU A 91 -1.32 -12.31 -2.43
N ASP A 92 -2.49 -12.16 -1.80
CA ASP A 92 -3.79 -12.22 -2.49
C ASP A 92 -3.85 -11.24 -3.65
N PHE A 93 -3.38 -10.02 -3.42
CA PHE A 93 -3.37 -9.00 -4.46
C PHE A 93 -2.51 -9.40 -5.67
N VAL A 94 -1.29 -9.88 -5.46
CA VAL A 94 -0.40 -10.25 -6.57
C VAL A 94 -0.81 -11.56 -7.25
N GLU A 95 -1.61 -12.39 -6.60
CA GLU A 95 -2.28 -13.53 -7.24
C GLU A 95 -3.40 -13.07 -8.18
N LEU A 96 -4.19 -12.07 -7.77
CA LEU A 96 -5.22 -11.46 -8.63
C LEU A 96 -4.60 -10.66 -9.80
N PHE A 97 -3.48 -9.96 -9.54
CA PHE A 97 -2.83 -9.07 -10.50
C PHE A 97 -1.33 -9.36 -10.62
N PRO A 98 -0.93 -10.49 -11.25
CA PRO A 98 0.47 -10.98 -11.23
C PRO A 98 1.47 -10.10 -11.97
N HIS A 99 1.02 -9.10 -12.73
CA HIS A 99 1.87 -8.11 -13.41
C HIS A 99 2.16 -6.86 -12.57
N TYR A 100 1.55 -6.74 -11.40
CA TYR A 100 1.81 -5.67 -10.44
C TYR A 100 2.65 -6.15 -9.26
N PHE A 101 3.36 -5.23 -8.64
CA PHE A 101 3.81 -5.39 -7.27
C PHE A 101 2.85 -4.66 -6.32
N LEU A 102 2.82 -5.07 -5.07
CA LEU A 102 2.15 -4.35 -3.99
C LEU A 102 3.05 -4.30 -2.77
N GLY A 103 3.02 -3.18 -2.05
CA GLY A 103 3.79 -2.98 -0.84
C GLY A 103 3.05 -2.12 0.17
N SER A 104 3.35 -2.30 1.44
CA SER A 104 2.83 -1.49 2.53
C SER A 104 3.86 -0.45 2.96
N ASN A 105 3.37 0.72 3.38
CA ASN A 105 4.17 1.65 4.17
C ASN A 105 4.29 1.13 5.62
N ALA A 106 5.33 1.55 6.33
CA ALA A 106 5.37 1.34 7.77
C ALA A 106 4.22 2.07 8.48
N SER A 107 3.65 1.47 9.51
CA SER A 107 2.59 2.08 10.33
C SER A 107 3.13 3.07 11.37
N LEU A 108 4.27 3.71 11.07
CA LEU A 108 4.97 4.62 11.97
C LEU A 108 4.91 6.05 11.46
N PRO A 109 4.63 7.04 12.32
CA PRO A 109 4.77 8.45 11.98
C PRO A 109 6.20 8.75 11.48
N ILE A 110 6.34 9.74 10.60
CA ILE A 110 7.62 10.21 10.04
C ILE A 110 8.22 9.29 8.99
N ILE A 111 8.25 7.96 9.21
CA ILE A 111 8.81 6.98 8.25
C ILE A 111 7.74 6.29 7.40
N GLY A 112 6.50 6.25 7.87
CA GLY A 112 5.36 5.72 7.12
C GLY A 112 4.84 6.71 6.07
N GLY A 113 3.80 6.34 5.37
CA GLY A 113 3.10 7.23 4.45
C GLY A 113 2.38 8.38 5.14
N SER A 114 1.87 9.32 4.35
CA SER A 114 1.14 10.50 4.84
C SER A 114 -0.29 10.20 5.33
N ILE A 115 -0.81 9.01 5.09
CA ILE A 115 -2.19 8.61 5.44
C ILE A 115 -2.11 7.35 6.31
N LEU A 116 -1.88 7.53 7.61
CA LEU A 116 -1.81 6.42 8.56
C LEU A 116 -3.17 6.05 9.14
N ALA A 117 -4.16 6.92 9.00
CA ALA A 117 -5.51 6.72 9.55
C ALA A 117 -6.38 5.75 8.72
N HIS A 118 -5.93 5.35 7.54
CA HIS A 118 -6.68 4.46 6.66
C HIS A 118 -5.76 3.41 6.06
N GLU A 119 -6.04 2.14 6.35
CA GLU A 119 -5.21 1.02 5.88
C GLU A 119 -5.22 0.92 4.36
N HIS A 120 -4.03 0.98 3.78
CA HIS A 120 -3.84 0.95 2.33
C HIS A 120 -2.45 0.45 1.96
N TYR A 121 -2.35 -0.04 0.74
CA TYR A 121 -1.11 -0.51 0.11
C TYR A 121 -0.90 0.24 -1.20
N GLN A 122 0.33 0.32 -1.66
CA GLN A 122 0.69 0.99 -2.92
C GLN A 122 1.45 0.04 -3.83
N GLY A 123 1.19 0.12 -5.12
CA GLY A 123 1.80 -0.77 -6.09
C GLY A 123 1.73 -0.25 -7.52
N GLY A 124 2.03 -1.12 -8.46
CA GLY A 124 1.93 -0.84 -9.89
C GLY A 124 2.83 -1.74 -10.75
N ALA A 125 2.91 -1.44 -12.05
CA ALA A 125 3.62 -2.27 -13.02
C ALA A 125 5.14 -1.99 -13.10
N LYS A 126 5.71 -1.18 -12.22
CA LYS A 126 7.11 -0.80 -12.28
C LYS A 126 8.03 -1.84 -11.63
N VAL A 127 9.04 -2.30 -12.37
CA VAL A 127 10.14 -3.06 -11.76
C VAL A 127 11.07 -2.09 -11.03
N LEU A 128 11.04 -2.14 -9.69
CA LEU A 128 11.88 -1.27 -8.87
C LEU A 128 13.35 -1.70 -8.93
N PRO A 129 14.32 -0.76 -8.85
CA PRO A 129 15.74 -1.09 -8.88
C PRO A 129 16.17 -2.12 -7.84
N MET A 130 15.58 -2.08 -6.64
CA MET A 130 15.82 -3.03 -5.56
C MET A 130 15.48 -4.47 -5.95
N PHE A 131 14.47 -4.70 -6.79
CA PHE A 131 14.09 -6.05 -7.23
C PHE A 131 15.17 -6.74 -8.07
N LYS A 132 16.02 -5.97 -8.74
CA LYS A 132 17.12 -6.45 -9.57
C LYS A 132 18.42 -6.69 -8.80
N GLN A 133 18.47 -6.34 -7.50
CA GLN A 133 19.69 -6.45 -6.73
C GLN A 133 20.02 -7.89 -6.38
N ARG A 134 21.32 -8.20 -6.39
CA ARG A 134 21.85 -9.47 -5.89
C ARG A 134 21.85 -9.45 -4.36
N GLY A 135 21.80 -10.62 -3.76
CA GLY A 135 21.87 -10.79 -2.31
C GLY A 135 22.71 -11.99 -1.92
N ARG A 136 23.13 -12.01 -0.66
CA ARG A 136 23.76 -13.18 -0.04
C ARG A 136 22.65 -14.10 0.47
N SER A 137 22.62 -15.32 -0.03
CA SER A 137 21.67 -16.35 0.41
C SER A 137 22.13 -17.00 1.72
N PHE A 138 21.16 -17.41 2.51
CA PHE A 138 21.33 -18.19 3.73
C PHE A 138 20.83 -19.61 3.51
N GLN A 139 21.28 -20.51 4.38
CA GLN A 139 20.76 -21.88 4.41
C GLN A 139 19.24 -21.84 4.72
N PRO A 140 18.44 -22.66 4.03
CA PRO A 140 17.01 -22.74 4.31
C PRO A 140 16.77 -23.14 5.76
N SER A 141 15.75 -22.53 6.38
CA SER A 141 15.30 -22.95 7.70
C SER A 141 14.57 -24.29 7.62
N PRO A 142 14.75 -25.20 8.58
CA PRO A 142 13.93 -26.41 8.66
C PRO A 142 12.43 -26.15 8.77
N LYS A 143 12.05 -24.98 9.30
CA LYS A 143 10.64 -24.59 9.44
C LYS A 143 9.99 -24.20 8.11
N TYR A 144 10.79 -23.71 7.14
CA TYR A 144 10.32 -23.31 5.80
C TYR A 144 11.39 -23.65 4.74
N PRO A 145 11.63 -24.96 4.50
CA PRO A 145 12.73 -25.44 3.67
C PRO A 145 12.65 -25.01 2.20
N ASN A 146 11.47 -24.63 1.71
CA ASN A 146 11.25 -24.18 0.33
C ASN A 146 11.37 -22.65 0.16
N VAL A 147 11.80 -21.92 1.22
CA VAL A 147 11.98 -20.45 1.15
C VAL A 147 13.46 -20.13 1.01
N THR A 148 13.81 -19.42 -0.04
CA THR A 148 15.13 -18.80 -0.17
C THR A 148 15.13 -17.47 0.57
N VAL A 149 16.06 -17.32 1.52
CA VAL A 149 16.27 -16.11 2.30
C VAL A 149 17.55 -15.42 1.82
N GLN A 150 17.48 -14.14 1.50
CA GLN A 150 18.63 -13.34 1.05
C GLN A 150 18.66 -11.99 1.76
N ILE A 151 19.85 -11.53 2.14
CA ILE A 151 20.11 -10.11 2.44
C ILE A 151 20.58 -9.45 1.15
N LEU A 152 19.86 -8.43 0.68
CA LEU A 152 20.19 -7.75 -0.57
C LEU A 152 21.36 -6.78 -0.39
N ASN A 153 22.16 -6.65 -1.45
CA ASN A 153 23.15 -5.58 -1.54
C ASN A 153 22.45 -4.28 -1.93
N TRP A 154 21.91 -3.58 -0.94
CA TRP A 154 21.14 -2.36 -1.09
C TRP A 154 21.49 -1.36 0.01
N HIS A 155 21.17 -0.08 -0.18
CA HIS A 155 21.51 0.99 0.75
C HIS A 155 20.87 0.83 2.14
N ASN A 156 19.64 0.28 2.15
CA ASN A 156 18.94 -0.04 3.39
C ASN A 156 19.03 -1.55 3.64
N SER A 157 18.80 -1.97 4.89
CA SER A 157 18.69 -3.39 5.23
C SER A 157 17.43 -3.97 4.58
N VAL A 158 17.62 -4.93 3.69
CA VAL A 158 16.53 -5.58 2.96
C VAL A 158 16.70 -7.09 2.99
N ILE A 159 15.66 -7.78 3.46
CA ILE A 159 15.54 -9.23 3.38
C ILE A 159 14.60 -9.56 2.22
N ARG A 160 15.07 -10.44 1.32
CA ARG A 160 14.25 -11.02 0.26
C ARG A 160 13.91 -12.44 0.61
N LEU A 161 12.62 -12.73 0.64
CA LEU A 161 12.09 -14.08 0.73
C LEU A 161 11.54 -14.49 -0.63
N THR A 162 11.90 -15.69 -1.08
CA THR A 162 11.42 -16.21 -2.38
C THR A 162 10.99 -17.65 -2.22
N SER A 163 9.76 -17.95 -2.63
CA SER A 163 9.21 -19.31 -2.63
C SER A 163 8.11 -19.45 -3.68
N LYS A 164 7.89 -20.67 -4.15
CA LYS A 164 6.67 -21.07 -4.86
C LYS A 164 5.58 -21.59 -3.90
N ASP A 165 5.95 -21.83 -2.65
CA ASP A 165 5.06 -22.29 -1.59
C ASP A 165 4.59 -21.09 -0.78
N ARG A 166 3.37 -20.66 -1.02
CA ARG A 166 2.74 -19.53 -0.35
C ARG A 166 2.73 -19.68 1.17
N ASN A 167 2.39 -20.87 1.67
CA ASN A 167 2.27 -21.11 3.10
C ASN A 167 3.62 -20.98 3.82
N GLN A 168 4.68 -21.55 3.25
CA GLN A 168 6.02 -21.41 3.79
C GLN A 168 6.53 -19.96 3.70
N LEU A 169 6.19 -19.25 2.61
CA LEU A 169 6.53 -17.84 2.48
C LEU A 169 5.89 -16.99 3.59
N LEU A 170 4.61 -17.25 3.90
CA LEU A 170 3.90 -16.58 5.00
C LEU A 170 4.50 -16.89 6.37
N ILE A 171 4.89 -18.15 6.62
CA ILE A 171 5.59 -18.54 7.86
C ILE A 171 6.90 -17.75 7.99
N ALA A 172 7.71 -17.76 6.95
CA ALA A 172 9.00 -17.07 6.96
C ALA A 172 8.88 -15.54 7.10
N ALA A 173 7.82 -14.94 6.55
CA ALA A 173 7.58 -13.49 6.61
C ALA A 173 7.09 -13.01 7.99
N ASN A 174 6.57 -13.94 8.82
CA ASN A 174 6.06 -13.65 10.17
C ASN A 174 7.08 -13.90 11.29
N GLU A 175 8.27 -14.43 10.99
CA GLU A 175 9.38 -14.61 11.95
C GLU A 175 10.30 -13.38 12.01
#